data_5a6fa709d149a650b899ce3a68c49142
#
_entry.id   5a6fa709d149a650b899ce3a68c49142
#
_cell.length_a   1.000
_cell.length_b   1.000
_cell.length_c   1.000
_cell.angle_alpha   90.00
_cell.angle_beta   90.00
_cell.angle_gamma   90.00
#
_symmetry.space_group_name_H-M   'P 1'
#
loop_
_entity.id
_entity.type
_entity.pdbx_description
1 polymer ?
#
loop_
_entity_poly.entity_id
_entity_poly.type
_entity_poly.pdbx_seq_one_letter_code
_entity_poly.pdbx_strand_id
1 'polypeptide(L)'
;MKNNVKKLLCAALSTAMITGSIVLPMTASAETTPIFDGDTVEQEWKFDFGAAGTNAEDGYTLVTPDTNYVTNKEYGFLGVDEGSYKLGNRFDGFGNQKGQVIKLAAGGGEGLNDAIGSVGEDSFGNAGDVYYPTRFALKADDEAYYRVRATVTTLDTTKDAEISLYTERKHPIFTDTKVEAGQTKTVEFSVRPTPIYYEKSEPKGEIADGMVNVCVAGKNSAIASIEIQKVQEYPVFWVLGDSTVTDGNCSLPFFRLQNYTGVGTGLTKYLPRNYAMVNEGEGGLNAADNYHFNMVKNRIKKGDFLYVEYGHNHKSDGPDGYVSNLDKYYNACHSVGATLVIVSPIERINTFTDGAYQHTLDGFATAGAKYVADKVTAGATDIAYVDLNSYSLDFYNKITTDNGGDSGAIKFYFQTAKGGGTDQTHPNDAGAENLAYEFVKAAKAVTDEIQKAALAPVVNNFTDETPNLVSTEITSLGSAPNSAWPQYVVPTDNEYPVVIKDIKFNEAGEANYAKVLVQDAKIDFGAYGIIVITVKDENGEEKGKIYAIDQVDNSTGNGTQEITHFTTDVKLEEGDTYTATVWKAKDNGGDTGLTVDPENVQYSAEYIPTDEEQYLLNEDKDGNEQFDFKSNI
;
A
#
# COMPACT_ATOMS: atom_id res chain seq x y z
N MET A 1 -53.06 1.41 -37.99
CA MET A 1 -52.54 2.74 -37.61
C MET A 1 -52.24 2.89 -36.10
N LYS A 2 -52.20 1.82 -35.29
CA LYS A 2 -51.88 1.89 -33.83
C LYS A 2 -50.48 1.34 -33.46
N ASN A 3 -49.79 0.70 -34.37
CA ASN A 3 -48.47 0.09 -34.07
C ASN A 3 -47.24 0.93 -34.44
N ASN A 4 -47.42 2.07 -35.15
CA ASN A 4 -46.31 2.92 -35.54
C ASN A 4 -46.05 4.08 -34.56
N VAL A 5 -46.98 4.37 -33.65
CA VAL A 5 -46.80 5.44 -32.65
C VAL A 5 -45.95 4.96 -31.45
N LYS A 6 -46.06 3.67 -31.10
CA LYS A 6 -45.20 3.11 -29.99
C LYS A 6 -43.72 2.95 -30.35
N LYS A 7 -43.42 2.77 -31.65
CA LYS A 7 -42.00 2.70 -32.10
C LYS A 7 -41.31 4.06 -32.18
N LEU A 8 -42.09 5.13 -32.38
CA LEU A 8 -41.56 6.49 -32.37
C LEU A 8 -41.32 7.06 -30.97
N LEU A 9 -42.10 6.61 -29.98
CA LEU A 9 -41.89 7.04 -28.57
C LEU A 9 -40.70 6.34 -27.90
N CYS A 10 -40.41 5.08 -28.25
CA CYS A 10 -39.22 4.39 -27.74
C CYS A 10 -37.91 4.90 -28.35
N ALA A 11 -37.95 5.43 -29.60
CA ALA A 11 -36.76 6.03 -30.19
C ALA A 11 -36.47 7.46 -29.68
N ALA A 12 -37.47 8.16 -29.14
CA ALA A 12 -37.29 9.50 -28.59
C ALA A 12 -36.89 9.49 -27.10
N LEU A 13 -37.13 8.39 -26.35
CA LEU A 13 -36.65 8.24 -24.96
C LEU A 13 -35.24 7.62 -24.86
N SER A 14 -34.82 6.87 -25.87
CA SER A 14 -33.44 6.33 -25.89
C SER A 14 -32.38 7.34 -26.34
N THR A 15 -32.78 8.52 -26.83
CA THR A 15 -31.84 9.59 -27.24
C THR A 15 -31.69 10.69 -26.17
N ALA A 16 -32.45 10.60 -25.07
CA ALA A 16 -32.43 11.59 -23.99
C ALA A 16 -31.64 11.13 -22.74
N MET A 17 -31.07 9.90 -22.75
CA MET A 17 -30.25 9.39 -21.64
C MET A 17 -28.77 9.24 -21.97
N ILE A 18 -28.29 9.82 -23.07
CA ILE A 18 -26.87 9.85 -23.43
C ILE A 18 -26.45 11.31 -23.65
N THR A 19 -26.64 12.17 -22.68
CA THR A 19 -25.94 13.47 -22.59
C THR A 19 -25.94 13.95 -21.15
N GLY A 20 -25.26 13.24 -20.32
CA GLY A 20 -24.94 13.62 -18.95
C GLY A 20 -23.45 13.48 -18.64
N SER A 21 -22.61 13.22 -19.65
CA SER A 21 -21.18 13.50 -19.53
C SER A 21 -21.04 15.01 -19.58
N ILE A 22 -20.79 15.63 -18.45
CA ILE A 22 -20.29 17.00 -18.40
C ILE A 22 -18.92 16.96 -19.05
N VAL A 23 -18.90 17.09 -20.37
CA VAL A 23 -17.70 17.52 -21.07
C VAL A 23 -17.54 18.97 -20.64
N LEU A 24 -16.70 19.20 -19.66
CA LEU A 24 -16.20 20.54 -19.37
C LEU A 24 -15.67 21.10 -20.70
N PRO A 25 -16.05 22.32 -21.08
CA PRO A 25 -15.55 22.89 -22.32
C PRO A 25 -14.04 22.96 -22.21
N MET A 26 -13.33 22.28 -23.12
CA MET A 26 -11.93 22.56 -23.35
C MET A 26 -11.84 24.03 -23.81
N THR A 27 -11.61 24.92 -22.86
CA THR A 27 -11.10 26.25 -23.16
C THR A 27 -9.75 26.04 -23.82
N ALA A 28 -9.48 26.76 -24.89
CA ALA A 28 -8.18 26.74 -25.54
C ALA A 28 -7.10 26.93 -24.49
N SER A 29 -6.32 25.89 -24.25
CA SER A 29 -5.31 25.85 -23.21
C SER A 29 -4.25 26.90 -23.49
N ALA A 30 -3.97 27.75 -22.51
CA ALA A 30 -2.61 28.23 -22.35
C ALA A 30 -1.69 26.99 -22.41
N GLU A 31 -0.57 27.04 -23.13
CA GLU A 31 0.37 25.91 -23.18
C GLU A 31 0.67 25.49 -21.74
N THR A 32 0.27 24.26 -21.39
CA THR A 32 0.53 23.71 -20.06
C THR A 32 2.03 23.54 -19.91
N THR A 33 2.61 24.22 -18.94
CA THR A 33 4.05 24.07 -18.66
C THR A 33 4.29 22.71 -18.04
N PRO A 34 5.11 21.84 -18.66
CA PRO A 34 5.38 20.53 -18.11
C PRO A 34 6.16 20.63 -16.77
N ILE A 35 5.90 19.70 -15.86
CA ILE A 35 6.62 19.59 -14.58
C ILE A 35 8.10 19.27 -14.86
N PHE A 36 8.38 18.39 -15.81
CA PHE A 36 9.74 18.12 -16.27
C PHE A 36 9.94 18.64 -17.70
N ASP A 37 11.04 19.34 -17.93
CA ASP A 37 11.35 19.90 -19.24
C ASP A 37 11.40 18.80 -20.31
N GLY A 38 10.71 19.03 -21.42
CA GLY A 38 10.65 18.15 -22.58
C GLY A 38 9.52 17.12 -22.54
N ASP A 39 8.77 17.00 -21.45
CA ASP A 39 7.58 16.15 -21.40
C ASP A 39 6.46 16.74 -22.28
N THR A 40 5.67 15.85 -22.89
CA THR A 40 4.43 16.22 -23.55
C THR A 40 3.28 15.90 -22.62
N VAL A 41 2.59 16.94 -22.13
CA VAL A 41 1.47 16.80 -21.19
C VAL A 41 0.21 16.42 -21.97
N GLU A 42 -0.39 15.29 -21.59
CA GLU A 42 -1.65 14.81 -22.16
C GLU A 42 -2.86 15.31 -21.37
N GLN A 43 -2.71 15.36 -20.03
CA GLN A 43 -3.75 15.80 -19.10
C GLN A 43 -3.11 16.37 -17.84
N GLU A 44 -3.77 17.34 -17.18
CA GLU A 44 -3.29 17.98 -15.97
C GLU A 44 -4.40 18.10 -14.92
N TRP A 45 -4.03 17.88 -13.66
CA TRP A 45 -4.86 18.15 -12.49
C TRP A 45 -4.07 19.01 -11.50
N LYS A 46 -4.75 19.99 -10.91
CA LYS A 46 -4.18 20.89 -9.91
C LYS A 46 -5.10 20.96 -8.71
N PHE A 47 -4.58 20.69 -7.54
CA PHE A 47 -5.31 20.64 -6.29
C PHE A 47 -4.72 21.62 -5.29
N ASP A 48 -5.58 22.43 -4.73
CA ASP A 48 -5.32 23.38 -3.65
C ASP A 48 -6.02 22.88 -2.38
N PHE A 49 -5.30 22.76 -1.29
CA PHE A 49 -5.76 22.11 -0.07
C PHE A 49 -6.09 23.14 1.00
N GLY A 50 -7.37 23.32 1.31
CA GLY A 50 -7.79 24.38 2.21
C GLY A 50 -9.08 24.09 2.97
N ALA A 51 -9.52 25.07 3.75
CA ALA A 51 -10.75 24.98 4.52
C ALA A 51 -11.99 25.01 3.62
N ALA A 52 -13.05 24.34 4.05
CA ALA A 52 -14.34 24.45 3.39
C ALA A 52 -14.83 25.91 3.36
N GLY A 53 -15.20 26.38 2.16
CA GLY A 53 -15.68 27.74 1.95
C GLY A 53 -14.60 28.79 1.63
N THR A 54 -13.32 28.40 1.55
CA THR A 54 -12.27 29.21 0.92
C THR A 54 -12.37 29.11 -0.61
N ASN A 55 -11.67 29.99 -1.31
CA ASN A 55 -11.54 29.89 -2.77
C ASN A 55 -10.21 29.19 -3.09
N ALA A 56 -10.23 28.30 -4.05
CA ALA A 56 -8.99 27.79 -4.62
C ALA A 56 -8.26 28.87 -5.41
N GLU A 57 -6.96 28.73 -5.54
CA GLU A 57 -6.15 29.53 -6.46
C GLU A 57 -6.61 29.32 -7.92
N ASP A 58 -6.38 30.33 -8.74
CA ASP A 58 -6.79 30.32 -10.15
C ASP A 58 -6.25 29.09 -10.89
N GLY A 59 -7.14 28.27 -11.43
CA GLY A 59 -6.81 27.04 -12.17
C GLY A 59 -6.64 25.81 -11.30
N TYR A 60 -6.84 25.90 -9.98
CA TYR A 60 -6.81 24.78 -9.06
C TYR A 60 -8.22 24.36 -8.62
N THR A 61 -8.32 23.10 -8.24
CA THR A 61 -9.53 22.53 -7.61
C THR A 61 -9.33 22.54 -6.09
N LEU A 62 -10.27 23.14 -5.36
CA LEU A 62 -10.23 23.13 -3.90
C LEU A 62 -10.51 21.71 -3.38
N VAL A 63 -9.61 21.21 -2.54
CA VAL A 63 -9.76 19.98 -1.75
C VAL A 63 -9.93 20.36 -0.29
N THR A 64 -10.98 19.89 0.35
CA THR A 64 -11.28 20.15 1.75
C THR A 64 -11.08 18.90 2.61
N PRO A 65 -10.98 19.00 3.95
CA PRO A 65 -10.86 17.82 4.81
C PRO A 65 -11.94 16.75 4.60
N ASP A 66 -13.11 17.13 4.08
CA ASP A 66 -14.24 16.25 3.82
C ASP A 66 -14.23 15.66 2.40
N THR A 67 -13.23 15.99 1.57
CA THR A 67 -13.11 15.44 0.21
C THR A 67 -12.64 14.00 0.27
N ASN A 68 -13.58 13.06 0.25
CA ASN A 68 -13.34 11.64 0.37
C ASN A 68 -13.23 10.99 -1.02
N TYR A 69 -12.21 10.17 -1.24
CA TYR A 69 -11.98 9.48 -2.51
C TYR A 69 -13.16 8.56 -2.89
N VAL A 70 -13.69 7.79 -1.95
CA VAL A 70 -14.79 6.85 -2.21
C VAL A 70 -16.04 7.56 -2.70
N THR A 71 -16.39 8.69 -2.07
CA THR A 71 -17.58 9.48 -2.45
C THR A 71 -17.35 10.24 -3.76
N ASN A 72 -16.15 10.82 -3.94
CA ASN A 72 -15.83 11.61 -5.13
C ASN A 72 -15.53 10.72 -6.35
N LYS A 73 -14.88 9.55 -6.14
CA LYS A 73 -14.51 8.56 -7.18
C LYS A 73 -13.47 9.01 -8.20
N GLU A 74 -13.04 10.26 -8.15
CA GLU A 74 -12.03 10.82 -9.06
C GLU A 74 -10.78 11.24 -8.29
N TYR A 75 -10.94 11.84 -7.12
CA TYR A 75 -9.85 12.24 -6.22
C TYR A 75 -10.36 12.44 -4.80
N GLY A 76 -9.45 12.42 -3.83
CA GLY A 76 -9.78 12.71 -2.45
C GLY A 76 -8.88 11.99 -1.45
N PHE A 77 -9.23 12.11 -0.19
CA PHE A 77 -8.48 11.48 0.89
C PHE A 77 -8.88 10.03 1.10
N LEU A 78 -7.89 9.20 1.43
CA LEU A 78 -8.04 7.80 1.84
C LEU A 78 -8.00 7.70 3.37
N GLY A 79 -8.73 6.74 3.93
CA GLY A 79 -8.70 6.47 5.37
C GLY A 79 -9.44 7.49 6.24
N VAL A 80 -10.27 8.36 5.66
CA VAL A 80 -11.06 9.39 6.37
C VAL A 80 -12.46 8.92 6.73
N ASP A 81 -12.87 7.75 6.26
CA ASP A 81 -14.07 7.04 6.66
C ASP A 81 -13.85 5.52 6.61
N GLU A 82 -14.81 4.75 7.12
CA GLU A 82 -14.68 3.28 7.14
C GLU A 82 -14.65 2.64 5.75
N GLY A 83 -15.28 3.26 4.77
CA GLY A 83 -15.28 2.77 3.38
C GLY A 83 -13.95 2.99 2.68
N SER A 84 -13.32 4.15 2.87
CA SER A 84 -12.12 4.56 2.14
C SER A 84 -10.82 3.90 2.62
N TYR A 85 -10.77 3.36 3.84
CA TYR A 85 -9.52 2.78 4.35
C TYR A 85 -9.05 1.55 3.58
N LYS A 86 -9.96 0.79 3.01
CA LYS A 86 -9.63 -0.42 2.26
C LYS A 86 -8.97 -0.14 0.91
N LEU A 87 -9.32 0.96 0.27
CA LEU A 87 -8.90 1.26 -1.10
C LEU A 87 -7.41 1.55 -1.22
N GLY A 88 -6.82 2.27 -0.26
CA GLY A 88 -5.42 2.66 -0.33
C GLY A 88 -4.45 1.62 0.22
N ASN A 89 -4.87 0.77 1.13
CA ASN A 89 -3.99 -0.12 1.90
C ASN A 89 -2.99 -0.92 1.06
N ARG A 90 -3.40 -1.30 -0.11
CA ARG A 90 -2.62 -2.11 -1.04
C ARG A 90 -1.65 -1.31 -1.87
N PHE A 91 -2.08 -0.10 -2.27
CA PHE A 91 -1.41 0.72 -3.27
C PHE A 91 -0.61 1.87 -2.64
N ASP A 92 -0.99 2.35 -1.47
CA ASP A 92 -0.25 3.39 -0.75
C ASP A 92 0.65 2.85 0.39
N GLY A 93 0.55 1.58 0.72
CA GLY A 93 1.38 0.93 1.74
C GLY A 93 1.03 1.27 3.19
N PHE A 94 0.02 2.10 3.45
CA PHE A 94 -0.41 2.47 4.78
C PHE A 94 -1.72 1.75 5.15
N GLY A 95 -1.59 0.60 5.81
CA GLY A 95 -2.74 -0.17 6.29
C GLY A 95 -3.42 0.46 7.50
N ASN A 96 -4.71 0.69 7.44
CA ASN A 96 -5.49 1.02 8.62
C ASN A 96 -5.81 -0.27 9.39
N GLN A 97 -5.79 -0.20 10.72
CA GLN A 97 -6.51 -1.19 11.51
C GLN A 97 -8.02 -0.97 11.33
N LYS A 98 -8.80 -2.04 11.35
CA LYS A 98 -10.26 -1.96 11.21
C LYS A 98 -10.85 -0.93 12.16
N GLY A 99 -11.68 -0.05 11.64
CA GLY A 99 -12.34 1.01 12.40
C GLY A 99 -11.50 2.24 12.71
N GLN A 100 -10.29 2.35 12.21
CA GLN A 100 -9.50 3.58 12.34
C GLN A 100 -9.80 4.53 11.19
N VAL A 101 -10.31 5.69 11.52
CA VAL A 101 -10.56 6.80 10.60
C VAL A 101 -9.59 7.93 10.93
N ILE A 102 -8.86 8.40 9.92
CA ILE A 102 -7.93 9.52 10.07
C ILE A 102 -8.75 10.81 10.08
N LYS A 103 -8.55 11.63 11.10
CA LYS A 103 -9.13 12.97 11.14
C LYS A 103 -8.20 13.95 10.47
N LEU A 104 -8.75 14.75 9.59
CA LEU A 104 -8.05 15.82 8.90
C LEU A 104 -8.54 17.18 9.38
N ALA A 105 -7.64 18.16 9.36
CA ALA A 105 -7.97 19.56 9.60
C ALA A 105 -7.27 20.44 8.57
N ALA A 106 -7.91 21.55 8.22
CA ALA A 106 -7.28 22.61 7.45
C ALA A 106 -6.45 23.52 8.37
N GLY A 107 -5.33 23.98 7.86
CA GLY A 107 -4.39 24.88 8.51
C GLY A 107 -3.50 25.55 7.47
N GLY A 108 -2.26 25.87 7.81
CA GLY A 108 -1.34 26.54 6.90
C GLY A 108 -1.54 28.06 6.85
N GLY A 109 -1.10 28.68 5.76
CA GLY A 109 -1.16 30.11 5.50
C GLY A 109 -2.39 30.57 4.72
N GLU A 110 -2.18 31.40 3.70
CA GLU A 110 -3.19 31.84 2.74
C GLU A 110 -2.76 31.48 1.31
N GLY A 111 -3.71 31.34 0.39
CA GLY A 111 -3.48 30.93 -1.00
C GLY A 111 -2.97 29.50 -1.07
N LEU A 112 -2.08 29.19 -1.99
CA LEU A 112 -1.48 27.84 -2.11
C LEU A 112 -0.66 27.39 -0.87
N ASN A 113 -0.57 28.21 0.16
CA ASN A 113 0.01 27.84 1.45
C ASN A 113 -1.03 27.40 2.47
N ASP A 114 -2.33 27.48 2.16
CA ASP A 114 -3.36 26.76 2.89
C ASP A 114 -3.06 25.26 2.79
N ALA A 115 -3.44 24.49 3.79
CA ALA A 115 -3.02 23.10 3.84
C ALA A 115 -4.00 22.21 4.60
N ILE A 116 -3.91 20.91 4.34
CA ILE A 116 -4.63 19.89 5.09
C ILE A 116 -3.63 18.88 5.66
N GLY A 117 -3.76 18.61 6.95
CA GLY A 117 -2.97 17.62 7.65
C GLY A 117 -3.78 16.77 8.60
N SER A 118 -3.24 15.65 9.00
CA SER A 118 -3.85 14.80 10.00
C SER A 118 -3.72 15.44 11.38
N VAL A 119 -4.80 15.32 12.17
CA VAL A 119 -4.83 15.77 13.56
C VAL A 119 -4.91 14.56 14.47
N GLY A 120 -3.77 14.12 14.96
CA GLY A 120 -3.63 13.00 15.88
C GLY A 120 -2.53 13.27 16.90
N GLU A 121 -2.48 12.47 17.94
CA GLU A 121 -1.34 12.48 18.86
C GLU A 121 -0.15 11.82 18.17
N ASP A 122 1.00 12.44 18.24
CA ASP A 122 2.14 12.24 17.38
C ASP A 122 3.43 11.87 18.12
N SER A 123 3.40 11.52 19.39
CA SER A 123 4.62 11.10 20.08
C SER A 123 4.43 9.91 21.00
N PHE A 124 5.42 9.03 20.99
CA PHE A 124 5.43 7.78 21.73
C PHE A 124 6.71 7.61 22.54
N GLY A 125 6.75 8.20 23.70
CA GLY A 125 7.84 8.02 24.64
C GLY A 125 9.22 8.12 23.96
N ASN A 126 10.13 7.21 24.30
CA ASN A 126 11.49 7.20 23.77
C ASN A 126 11.63 6.52 22.39
N ALA A 127 10.55 6.03 21.81
CA ALA A 127 10.58 5.28 20.56
C ALA A 127 10.42 6.16 19.31
N GLY A 128 10.33 7.48 19.49
CA GLY A 128 10.09 8.43 18.42
C GLY A 128 8.62 8.74 18.20
N ASP A 129 8.38 9.55 17.22
CA ASP A 129 7.05 10.06 16.91
C ASP A 129 6.22 9.04 16.14
N VAL A 130 4.92 9.10 16.32
CA VAL A 130 3.93 8.24 15.67
C VAL A 130 2.98 9.11 14.89
N TYR A 131 2.71 8.76 13.63
CA TYR A 131 2.01 9.62 12.72
C TYR A 131 0.82 8.93 12.07
N TYR A 132 -0.21 9.74 11.79
CA TYR A 132 -1.30 9.35 10.91
C TYR A 132 -1.07 10.06 9.57
N PRO A 133 -0.67 9.38 8.50
CA PRO A 133 -0.39 10.03 7.24
C PRO A 133 -1.66 10.65 6.64
N THR A 134 -1.50 11.86 6.10
CA THR A 134 -2.48 12.48 5.21
C THR A 134 -2.32 11.83 3.85
N ARG A 135 -3.33 11.09 3.39
CA ARG A 135 -3.25 10.22 2.22
C ARG A 135 -4.22 10.71 1.15
N PHE A 136 -3.69 11.27 0.08
CA PHE A 136 -4.47 11.74 -1.07
C PHE A 136 -4.29 10.79 -2.25
N ALA A 137 -5.36 10.53 -2.97
CA ALA A 137 -5.35 9.74 -4.19
C ALA A 137 -6.06 10.47 -5.34
N LEU A 138 -5.54 10.31 -6.55
CA LEU A 138 -6.18 10.65 -7.81
C LEU A 138 -6.42 9.35 -8.57
N LYS A 139 -7.64 9.15 -9.09
CA LYS A 139 -7.93 8.05 -10.01
C LYS A 139 -7.04 8.15 -11.25
N ALA A 140 -6.40 7.09 -11.59
CA ALA A 140 -5.40 7.02 -12.64
C ALA A 140 -5.60 5.81 -13.56
N ASP A 141 -5.06 5.89 -14.76
CA ASP A 141 -4.95 4.74 -15.65
C ASP A 141 -3.70 3.93 -15.27
N ASP A 142 -3.87 2.63 -15.08
CA ASP A 142 -2.74 1.74 -14.91
C ASP A 142 -1.79 1.80 -16.11
N GLU A 143 -0.51 1.65 -15.79
CA GLU A 143 0.59 1.66 -16.79
C GLU A 143 0.78 3.00 -17.53
N ALA A 144 -0.02 4.02 -17.23
CA ALA A 144 0.23 5.37 -17.70
C ALA A 144 1.35 6.05 -16.88
N TYR A 145 1.86 7.16 -17.38
CA TYR A 145 3.01 7.87 -16.83
C TYR A 145 2.57 9.20 -16.27
N TYR A 146 2.91 9.44 -15.00
CA TYR A 146 2.52 10.66 -14.31
C TYR A 146 3.73 11.38 -13.75
N ARG A 147 3.71 12.73 -13.86
CA ARG A 147 4.59 13.63 -13.13
C ARG A 147 3.80 14.27 -12.01
N VAL A 148 4.40 14.37 -10.85
CA VAL A 148 3.79 14.95 -9.67
C VAL A 148 4.67 16.07 -9.14
N ARG A 149 4.07 17.24 -8.86
CA ARG A 149 4.65 18.32 -8.05
C ARG A 149 3.81 18.44 -6.80
N ALA A 150 4.43 18.14 -5.65
CA ALA A 150 3.76 18.23 -4.36
C ALA A 150 4.41 19.32 -3.50
N THR A 151 3.59 20.17 -2.91
CA THR A 151 4.02 21.19 -1.95
C THR A 151 3.48 20.83 -0.58
N VAL A 152 4.40 20.70 0.38
CA VAL A 152 4.09 20.40 1.78
C VAL A 152 4.46 21.59 2.66
N THR A 153 3.80 21.71 3.80
CA THR A 153 3.99 22.82 4.74
C THR A 153 3.69 22.38 6.18
N THR A 154 3.75 23.34 7.09
CA THR A 154 3.34 23.15 8.48
C THR A 154 1.83 23.35 8.62
N LEU A 155 1.14 22.43 9.34
CA LEU A 155 -0.29 22.59 9.65
C LEU A 155 -0.54 23.78 10.59
N ASP A 156 0.25 23.88 11.67
CA ASP A 156 0.34 25.05 12.55
C ASP A 156 1.55 25.88 12.14
N THR A 157 1.28 27.02 11.50
CA THR A 157 2.32 27.92 10.97
C THR A 157 3.22 28.57 12.02
N THR A 158 2.94 28.38 13.29
CA THR A 158 3.75 28.88 14.41
C THR A 158 4.79 27.88 14.89
N LYS A 159 4.79 26.67 14.36
CA LYS A 159 5.67 25.57 14.75
C LYS A 159 6.36 24.96 13.54
N ASP A 160 7.57 24.51 13.75
CA ASP A 160 8.28 23.70 12.77
C ASP A 160 7.55 22.35 12.55
N ALA A 161 7.71 21.80 11.36
CA ALA A 161 7.27 20.45 11.04
C ALA A 161 8.48 19.54 10.76
N GLU A 162 8.28 18.25 10.99
CA GLU A 162 9.13 17.18 10.49
C GLU A 162 8.29 16.34 9.52
N ILE A 163 8.67 16.33 8.24
CA ILE A 163 7.82 15.84 7.17
C ILE A 163 8.51 14.72 6.41
N SER A 164 7.78 13.64 6.18
CA SER A 164 8.10 12.60 5.21
C SER A 164 7.03 12.58 4.13
N LEU A 165 7.43 12.50 2.87
CA LEU A 165 6.56 12.37 1.71
C LEU A 165 6.77 11.02 1.05
N TYR A 166 5.68 10.34 0.82
CA TYR A 166 5.63 9.03 0.16
C TYR A 166 4.69 9.07 -1.05
N THR A 167 4.97 8.21 -2.00
CA THR A 167 4.07 7.89 -3.11
C THR A 167 3.93 6.37 -3.21
N GLU A 168 2.99 5.88 -3.98
CA GLU A 168 2.76 4.47 -4.29
C GLU A 168 3.40 3.49 -3.29
N ARG A 169 2.66 2.59 -2.70
CA ARG A 169 3.17 1.51 -1.83
C ARG A 169 4.24 1.97 -0.80
N LYS A 170 4.09 3.19 -0.26
CA LYS A 170 5.00 3.79 0.74
C LYS A 170 6.42 4.06 0.22
N HIS A 171 6.57 4.36 -1.06
CA HIS A 171 7.85 4.74 -1.65
C HIS A 171 8.28 6.14 -1.18
N PRO A 172 9.39 6.29 -0.45
CA PRO A 172 9.79 7.58 0.09
C PRO A 172 10.35 8.49 -1.00
N ILE A 173 9.83 9.70 -1.08
CA ILE A 173 10.39 10.78 -1.89
C ILE A 173 11.43 11.54 -1.07
N PHE A 174 11.11 11.85 0.17
CA PHE A 174 12.03 12.29 1.21
C PHE A 174 11.46 11.91 2.58
N THR A 175 12.32 11.85 3.59
CA THR A 175 11.93 11.44 4.94
C THR A 175 12.52 12.38 5.98
N ASP A 176 11.82 12.54 7.11
CA ASP A 176 12.24 13.27 8.32
C ASP A 176 12.87 14.64 8.00
N THR A 177 12.28 15.35 7.03
CA THR A 177 12.77 16.64 6.60
C THR A 177 12.15 17.74 7.47
N LYS A 178 13.00 18.56 8.09
CA LYS A 178 12.55 19.75 8.81
C LYS A 178 12.01 20.80 7.83
N VAL A 179 10.80 21.28 8.08
CA VAL A 179 10.21 22.46 7.45
C VAL A 179 9.96 23.49 8.54
N GLU A 180 10.55 24.67 8.41
CA GLU A 180 10.41 25.73 9.42
C GLU A 180 8.99 26.28 9.46
N ALA A 181 8.60 26.83 10.60
CA ALA A 181 7.29 27.40 10.87
C ALA A 181 6.80 28.30 9.72
N GLY A 182 5.67 27.98 9.13
CA GLY A 182 5.06 28.70 8.02
C GLY A 182 5.80 28.62 6.67
N GLN A 183 6.84 27.81 6.55
CA GLN A 183 7.54 27.61 5.29
C GLN A 183 6.95 26.43 4.51
N THR A 184 7.27 26.35 3.23
CA THR A 184 6.87 25.27 2.32
C THR A 184 8.08 24.54 1.76
N LYS A 185 7.88 23.28 1.35
CA LYS A 185 8.83 22.51 0.57
C LYS A 185 8.10 21.91 -0.63
N THR A 186 8.58 22.22 -1.83
CA THR A 186 8.05 21.65 -3.07
C THR A 186 9.03 20.61 -3.60
N VAL A 187 8.50 19.51 -4.13
CA VAL A 187 9.27 18.45 -4.76
C VAL A 187 8.54 17.94 -5.99
N GLU A 188 9.32 17.55 -6.99
CA GLU A 188 8.84 16.93 -8.24
C GLU A 188 9.33 15.49 -8.33
N PHE A 189 8.47 14.59 -8.79
CA PHE A 189 8.79 13.17 -8.94
C PHE A 189 7.89 12.50 -9.97
N SER A 190 8.20 11.27 -10.28
CA SER A 190 7.53 10.46 -11.29
C SER A 190 6.83 9.28 -10.66
N VAL A 191 5.64 8.96 -11.17
CA VAL A 191 4.79 7.87 -10.70
C VAL A 191 4.26 7.08 -11.89
N ARG A 192 4.26 5.77 -11.78
CA ARG A 192 3.64 4.87 -12.74
C ARG A 192 2.79 3.86 -11.99
N PRO A 193 1.47 4.10 -11.83
CA PRO A 193 0.57 3.10 -11.28
C PRO A 193 0.69 1.82 -12.10
N THR A 194 0.90 0.70 -11.43
CA THR A 194 1.12 -0.59 -12.09
C THR A 194 0.36 -1.66 -11.31
N PRO A 195 -0.40 -2.54 -12.00
CA PRO A 195 -1.07 -3.65 -11.34
C PRO A 195 -0.09 -4.45 -10.51
N ILE A 196 -0.53 -4.96 -9.38
CA ILE A 196 0.24 -5.88 -8.55
C ILE A 196 -0.20 -7.32 -8.78
N TYR A 197 0.73 -8.27 -8.71
CA TYR A 197 0.39 -9.68 -8.70
C TYR A 197 0.18 -10.16 -7.27
N TYR A 198 -0.90 -10.93 -7.06
CA TYR A 198 -1.22 -11.45 -5.75
C TYR A 198 -1.23 -12.98 -5.75
N GLU A 199 -0.17 -13.57 -5.18
CA GLU A 199 0.02 -15.01 -5.23
C GLU A 199 -0.65 -15.76 -4.08
N LYS A 200 -0.73 -15.13 -2.90
CA LYS A 200 -1.16 -15.80 -1.67
C LYS A 200 -2.68 -15.89 -1.51
N SER A 201 -3.44 -15.22 -2.37
CA SER A 201 -4.89 -15.24 -2.36
C SER A 201 -5.45 -15.92 -3.58
N GLU A 202 -6.55 -16.60 -3.43
CA GLU A 202 -7.36 -17.03 -4.55
C GLU A 202 -8.47 -15.97 -4.82
N PRO A 203 -8.74 -15.62 -6.09
CA PRO A 203 -8.03 -16.01 -7.30
C PRO A 203 -6.65 -15.35 -7.42
N LYS A 204 -5.69 -16.09 -7.96
CA LYS A 204 -4.37 -15.58 -8.31
C LYS A 204 -4.47 -14.73 -9.57
N GLY A 205 -3.86 -13.56 -9.59
CA GLY A 205 -3.89 -12.69 -10.74
C GLY A 205 -3.36 -11.28 -10.48
N GLU A 206 -3.38 -10.48 -11.51
CA GLU A 206 -3.04 -9.07 -11.45
C GLU A 206 -4.23 -8.28 -10.88
N ILE A 207 -3.95 -7.33 -10.02
CA ILE A 207 -4.92 -6.41 -9.43
C ILE A 207 -4.56 -5.00 -9.87
N ALA A 208 -5.51 -4.34 -10.52
CA ALA A 208 -5.35 -2.95 -10.95
C ALA A 208 -5.04 -2.04 -9.76
N ASP A 209 -4.09 -1.13 -9.93
CA ASP A 209 -3.81 -0.05 -8.99
C ASP A 209 -4.89 1.03 -9.09
N GLY A 210 -5.04 1.62 -10.26
CA GLY A 210 -6.08 2.61 -10.58
C GLY A 210 -5.90 3.97 -9.92
N MET A 211 -4.78 4.24 -9.23
CA MET A 211 -4.58 5.47 -8.46
C MET A 211 -3.15 6.00 -8.58
N VAL A 212 -3.00 7.33 -8.50
CA VAL A 212 -1.76 7.99 -8.09
C VAL A 212 -1.91 8.42 -6.64
N ASN A 213 -1.02 7.95 -5.77
CA ASN A 213 -1.05 8.21 -4.34
C ASN A 213 0.02 9.23 -3.93
N VAL A 214 -0.36 10.18 -3.05
CA VAL A 214 0.54 11.12 -2.39
C VAL A 214 0.24 11.11 -0.90
N CYS A 215 1.21 10.71 -0.09
CA CYS A 215 1.03 10.51 1.34
C CYS A 215 2.05 11.35 2.11
N VAL A 216 1.57 12.12 3.07
CA VAL A 216 2.41 12.95 3.95
C VAL A 216 2.27 12.49 5.38
N ALA A 217 3.39 12.16 6.00
CA ALA A 217 3.47 11.77 7.41
C ALA A 217 4.47 12.65 8.15
N GLY A 218 4.28 12.80 9.44
CA GLY A 218 5.21 13.51 10.29
C GLY A 218 4.53 14.51 11.21
N LYS A 219 5.34 15.14 12.05
CA LYS A 219 4.86 16.06 13.07
C LYS A 219 4.49 17.40 12.46
N ASN A 220 3.29 17.89 12.74
CA ASN A 220 2.79 19.16 12.23
C ASN A 220 2.80 19.26 10.70
N SER A 221 2.70 18.11 10.02
CA SER A 221 2.82 17.98 8.57
C SER A 221 1.50 18.22 7.86
N ALA A 222 1.53 18.84 6.68
CA ALA A 222 0.35 19.08 5.86
C ALA A 222 0.69 19.13 4.37
N ILE A 223 -0.31 18.86 3.53
CA ILE A 223 -0.26 19.05 2.08
C ILE A 223 -0.87 20.40 1.75
N ALA A 224 -0.14 21.25 1.02
CA ALA A 224 -0.61 22.55 0.56
C ALA A 224 -1.17 22.49 -0.88
N SER A 225 -0.42 21.89 -1.81
CA SER A 225 -0.88 21.71 -3.18
C SER A 225 -0.29 20.47 -3.82
N ILE A 226 -1.01 19.94 -4.82
CA ILE A 226 -0.54 18.85 -5.68
C ILE A 226 -0.91 19.18 -7.12
N GLU A 227 0.09 19.12 -8.01
CA GLU A 227 -0.11 19.13 -9.45
C GLU A 227 0.26 17.76 -9.98
N ILE A 228 -0.59 17.17 -10.81
CA ILE A 228 -0.36 15.87 -11.45
C ILE A 228 -0.54 16.06 -12.95
N GLN A 229 0.43 15.59 -13.72
CA GLN A 229 0.38 15.59 -15.18
C GLN A 229 0.52 14.18 -15.72
N LYS A 230 -0.47 13.72 -16.49
CA LYS A 230 -0.32 12.55 -17.33
C LYS A 230 0.53 12.96 -18.53
N VAL A 231 1.59 12.21 -18.76
CA VAL A 231 2.59 12.54 -19.80
C VAL A 231 2.87 11.33 -20.68
N GLN A 232 3.63 11.56 -21.74
CA GLN A 232 4.18 10.47 -22.53
C GLN A 232 5.21 9.67 -21.75
N GLU A 233 5.60 8.55 -22.32
CA GLU A 233 6.51 7.57 -21.78
C GLU A 233 7.86 8.15 -21.31
N TYR A 234 8.32 7.70 -20.15
CA TYR A 234 9.65 7.94 -19.60
C TYR A 234 10.23 6.64 -19.00
N PRO A 235 11.56 6.58 -18.71
CA PRO A 235 12.17 5.37 -18.17
C PRO A 235 11.67 4.99 -16.77
N VAL A 236 11.57 3.69 -16.51
CA VAL A 236 11.13 3.08 -15.25
C VAL A 236 12.27 2.26 -14.66
N PHE A 237 12.40 2.34 -13.34
CA PHE A 237 13.29 1.49 -12.55
C PHE A 237 12.45 0.38 -11.91
N TRP A 238 12.53 -0.81 -12.50
CA TRP A 238 11.84 -2.00 -12.04
C TRP A 238 12.65 -2.72 -10.98
N VAL A 239 11.98 -3.26 -9.99
CA VAL A 239 12.61 -4.02 -8.90
C VAL A 239 11.97 -5.39 -8.80
N LEU A 240 12.78 -6.43 -8.77
CA LEU A 240 12.39 -7.82 -8.48
C LEU A 240 13.28 -8.37 -7.37
N GLY A 241 12.69 -9.09 -6.46
CA GLY A 241 13.42 -9.71 -5.36
C GLY A 241 12.52 -10.46 -4.40
N ASP A 242 13.10 -10.88 -3.30
CA ASP A 242 12.40 -11.57 -2.23
C ASP A 242 11.93 -10.61 -1.12
N SER A 243 11.64 -11.15 0.05
CA SER A 243 11.15 -10.36 1.19
C SER A 243 12.08 -9.23 1.63
N THR A 244 13.37 -9.28 1.32
CA THR A 244 14.30 -8.21 1.69
C THR A 244 14.25 -7.01 0.74
N VAL A 245 13.49 -7.12 -0.34
CA VAL A 245 13.37 -6.10 -1.39
C VAL A 245 11.94 -5.55 -1.49
N THR A 246 10.93 -6.35 -1.14
CA THR A 246 9.51 -6.06 -1.34
C THR A 246 9.03 -4.78 -0.67
N ASP A 247 7.98 -4.20 -1.19
CA ASP A 247 7.26 -3.13 -0.53
C ASP A 247 6.54 -3.67 0.70
N GLY A 248 7.02 -3.26 1.87
CA GLY A 248 6.38 -3.59 3.12
C GLY A 248 5.15 -2.71 3.36
N ASN A 249 4.14 -3.29 4.00
CA ASN A 249 3.02 -2.55 4.50
C ASN A 249 3.22 -2.19 5.96
N CYS A 250 2.66 -1.08 6.39
CA CYS A 250 2.62 -0.70 7.80
C CYS A 250 1.18 -0.57 8.28
N SER A 251 0.98 -0.87 9.56
CA SER A 251 -0.26 -0.55 10.24
C SER A 251 -0.24 0.90 10.71
N LEU A 252 -1.40 1.52 10.79
CA LEU A 252 -1.54 2.84 11.41
C LEU A 252 -1.82 2.68 12.92
N PRO A 253 -1.35 3.62 13.73
CA PRO A 253 -0.54 4.79 13.35
C PRO A 253 0.84 4.38 12.84
N PHE A 254 1.41 5.20 11.98
CA PHE A 254 2.70 4.91 11.35
C PHE A 254 3.83 5.07 12.36
N PHE A 255 4.67 4.05 12.46
CA PHE A 255 5.87 4.08 13.26
C PHE A 255 7.04 3.46 12.50
N ARG A 256 7.94 4.32 12.04
CA ARG A 256 9.01 3.99 11.11
C ARG A 256 9.94 2.87 11.54
N LEU A 257 10.20 2.71 12.85
CA LEU A 257 11.14 1.70 13.36
C LEU A 257 10.53 0.32 13.57
N GLN A 258 9.25 0.15 13.38
CA GLN A 258 8.57 -1.14 13.62
C GLN A 258 8.08 -1.82 12.36
N ASN A 259 7.92 -1.09 11.28
CA ASN A 259 7.33 -1.61 10.05
C ASN A 259 8.34 -2.43 9.27
N TYR A 260 7.84 -3.43 8.58
CA TYR A 260 8.61 -4.18 7.61
C TYR A 260 8.68 -3.40 6.28
N THR A 261 9.87 -3.26 5.74
CA THR A 261 10.11 -2.58 4.46
C THR A 261 11.37 -3.13 3.83
N GLY A 262 11.30 -3.54 2.58
CA GLY A 262 12.45 -4.01 1.84
C GLY A 262 13.29 -2.86 1.25
N VAL A 263 14.53 -3.17 0.90
CA VAL A 263 15.49 -2.23 0.30
C VAL A 263 14.94 -1.58 -0.96
N GLY A 264 14.16 -2.35 -1.77
CA GLY A 264 13.53 -1.85 -2.99
C GLY A 264 12.69 -0.60 -2.76
N THR A 265 11.87 -0.59 -1.70
CA THR A 265 11.09 0.60 -1.32
C THR A 265 11.98 1.81 -1.06
N GLY A 266 13.05 1.64 -0.28
CA GLY A 266 13.99 2.71 0.08
C GLY A 266 14.72 3.33 -1.11
N LEU A 267 14.87 2.60 -2.21
CA LEU A 267 15.57 3.08 -3.42
C LEU A 267 14.92 4.32 -4.01
N THR A 268 13.59 4.47 -3.92
CA THR A 268 12.85 5.61 -4.50
C THR A 268 13.40 6.95 -4.01
N LYS A 269 13.86 7.02 -2.77
CA LYS A 269 14.46 8.24 -2.20
C LYS A 269 15.67 8.72 -2.98
N TYR A 270 16.44 7.80 -3.55
CA TYR A 270 17.74 8.07 -4.18
C TYR A 270 17.71 8.07 -5.70
N LEU A 271 16.72 7.45 -6.31
CA LEU A 271 16.57 7.42 -7.77
C LEU A 271 16.43 8.82 -8.37
N PRO A 272 16.91 9.06 -9.59
CA PRO A 272 16.63 10.29 -10.31
C PRO A 272 15.13 10.54 -10.40
N ARG A 273 14.70 11.74 -10.10
CA ARG A 273 13.26 12.09 -10.02
C ARG A 273 12.49 11.93 -11.32
N ASN A 274 13.18 11.86 -12.44
CA ASN A 274 12.59 11.61 -13.75
C ASN A 274 12.35 10.12 -14.07
N TYR A 275 12.71 9.21 -13.16
CA TYR A 275 12.35 7.79 -13.19
C TYR A 275 11.17 7.53 -12.25
N ALA A 276 10.19 6.74 -12.69
CA ALA A 276 9.31 6.07 -11.73
C ALA A 276 9.99 4.79 -11.23
N MET A 277 9.70 4.42 -9.99
CA MET A 277 10.09 3.13 -9.44
C MET A 277 8.85 2.24 -9.34
N VAL A 278 8.99 0.99 -9.78
CA VAL A 278 7.95 -0.04 -9.66
C VAL A 278 8.59 -1.26 -9.03
N ASN A 279 8.09 -1.65 -7.87
CA ASN A 279 8.61 -2.79 -7.10
C ASN A 279 7.62 -3.96 -7.16
N GLU A 280 8.03 -5.00 -7.88
CA GLU A 280 7.33 -6.28 -8.00
C GLU A 280 8.01 -7.40 -7.19
N GLY A 281 8.87 -7.03 -6.22
CA GLY A 281 9.43 -7.98 -5.26
C GLY A 281 8.38 -8.46 -4.28
N GLU A 282 8.40 -9.75 -3.88
CA GLU A 282 7.42 -10.33 -2.98
C GLU A 282 8.05 -11.33 -2.00
N GLY A 283 7.47 -11.37 -0.80
CA GLY A 283 7.98 -12.22 0.29
C GLY A 283 7.98 -13.71 -0.06
N GLY A 284 9.10 -14.39 0.22
CA GLY A 284 9.24 -15.83 -0.01
C GLY A 284 9.65 -16.24 -1.42
N LEU A 285 9.80 -15.28 -2.35
CA LEU A 285 10.23 -15.57 -3.72
C LEU A 285 11.71 -15.95 -3.80
N ASN A 286 12.07 -16.59 -4.90
CA ASN A 286 13.45 -16.82 -5.34
C ASN A 286 13.56 -16.55 -6.85
N ALA A 287 14.74 -16.62 -7.41
CA ALA A 287 14.98 -16.29 -8.82
C ALA A 287 14.22 -17.19 -9.82
N ALA A 288 13.63 -18.30 -9.39
CA ALA A 288 12.81 -19.16 -10.25
C ALA A 288 11.37 -18.66 -10.44
N ASP A 289 10.94 -17.63 -9.67
CA ASP A 289 9.60 -17.04 -9.84
C ASP A 289 9.36 -16.56 -11.26
N ASN A 290 8.16 -16.84 -11.78
CA ASN A 290 7.76 -16.42 -13.11
C ASN A 290 6.56 -15.47 -13.11
N TYR A 291 5.81 -15.39 -12.03
CA TYR A 291 4.59 -14.56 -12.00
C TYR A 291 4.96 -13.08 -11.94
N HIS A 292 5.73 -12.66 -10.91
CA HIS A 292 6.22 -11.29 -10.77
C HIS A 292 7.19 -10.92 -11.89
N PHE A 293 8.03 -11.88 -12.33
CA PHE A 293 8.87 -11.68 -13.50
C PHE A 293 8.06 -11.37 -14.76
N ASN A 294 6.94 -12.07 -15.00
CA ASN A 294 6.10 -11.81 -16.18
C ASN A 294 5.46 -10.43 -16.13
N MET A 295 5.12 -9.91 -14.96
CA MET A 295 4.62 -8.54 -14.82
C MET A 295 5.63 -7.53 -15.37
N VAL A 296 6.90 -7.65 -14.96
CA VAL A 296 7.97 -6.81 -15.47
C VAL A 296 8.29 -7.09 -16.94
N LYS A 297 8.47 -8.38 -17.31
CA LYS A 297 8.83 -8.79 -18.66
C LYS A 297 7.88 -8.24 -19.73
N ASN A 298 6.60 -8.17 -19.43
CA ASN A 298 5.59 -7.71 -20.38
C ASN A 298 5.52 -6.18 -20.52
N ARG A 299 6.16 -5.45 -19.60
CA ARG A 299 6.07 -3.99 -19.44
C ARG A 299 7.39 -3.25 -19.58
N ILE A 300 8.51 -3.96 -19.40
CA ILE A 300 9.85 -3.39 -19.51
C ILE A 300 10.17 -3.01 -20.95
N LYS A 301 10.87 -1.90 -21.13
CA LYS A 301 11.18 -1.35 -22.43
C LYS A 301 12.55 -0.68 -22.48
N LYS A 302 12.88 -0.16 -23.65
CA LYS A 302 14.16 0.50 -23.89
C LYS A 302 14.39 1.67 -22.93
N GLY A 303 15.57 1.67 -22.30
CA GLY A 303 15.96 2.71 -21.36
C GLY A 303 15.53 2.44 -19.91
N ASP A 304 14.70 1.43 -19.67
CA ASP A 304 14.37 0.97 -18.33
C ASP A 304 15.56 0.27 -17.66
N PHE A 305 15.47 0.18 -16.34
CA PHE A 305 16.38 -0.63 -15.53
C PHE A 305 15.59 -1.73 -14.84
N LEU A 306 16.19 -2.91 -14.72
CA LEU A 306 15.68 -4.01 -13.91
C LEU A 306 16.68 -4.39 -12.84
N TYR A 307 16.37 -4.05 -11.59
CA TYR A 307 17.06 -4.51 -10.39
C TYR A 307 16.58 -5.92 -10.03
N VAL A 308 17.51 -6.84 -9.79
CA VAL A 308 17.21 -8.23 -9.39
C VAL A 308 18.07 -8.62 -8.21
N GLU A 309 17.45 -8.88 -7.05
CA GLU A 309 18.11 -9.32 -5.83
C GLU A 309 17.39 -10.55 -5.26
N TYR A 310 18.06 -11.68 -5.23
CA TYR A 310 17.58 -12.92 -4.62
C TYR A 310 18.73 -13.64 -3.91
N GLY A 311 18.40 -14.42 -2.88
CA GLY A 311 19.38 -15.25 -2.18
C GLY A 311 18.77 -15.99 -0.99
N HIS A 312 18.04 -15.28 -0.16
CA HIS A 312 17.53 -15.78 1.12
C HIS A 312 16.66 -17.04 1.01
N ASN A 313 15.96 -17.22 -0.12
CA ASN A 313 15.01 -18.31 -0.34
C ASN A 313 15.53 -19.43 -1.26
N HIS A 314 16.75 -19.35 -1.73
CA HIS A 314 17.44 -20.45 -2.42
C HIS A 314 18.02 -21.49 -1.43
N LYS A 315 17.17 -21.99 -0.50
CA LYS A 315 17.60 -22.84 0.61
C LYS A 315 17.95 -24.26 0.18
N SER A 316 17.40 -24.74 -0.92
CA SER A 316 17.57 -26.12 -1.40
C SER A 316 18.53 -26.24 -2.59
N ASP A 317 18.68 -25.21 -3.39
CA ASP A 317 19.41 -25.21 -4.65
C ASP A 317 20.62 -24.24 -4.66
N GLY A 318 20.71 -23.38 -3.66
CA GLY A 318 21.85 -22.51 -3.43
C GLY A 318 22.22 -21.59 -4.59
N PRO A 319 23.49 -21.13 -4.65
CA PRO A 319 23.95 -20.22 -5.70
C PRO A 319 23.83 -20.80 -7.13
N ASP A 320 23.91 -22.11 -7.31
CA ASP A 320 23.75 -22.74 -8.64
C ASP A 320 22.31 -22.62 -9.14
N GLY A 321 21.33 -22.84 -8.26
CA GLY A 321 19.92 -22.65 -8.57
C GLY A 321 19.60 -21.18 -8.87
N TYR A 322 20.18 -20.25 -8.13
CA TYR A 322 20.07 -18.82 -8.39
C TYR A 322 20.58 -18.47 -9.80
N VAL A 323 21.84 -18.81 -10.12
CA VAL A 323 22.46 -18.46 -11.40
C VAL A 323 21.71 -19.07 -12.59
N SER A 324 21.21 -20.31 -12.45
CA SER A 324 20.48 -21.00 -13.53
C SER A 324 19.22 -20.23 -14.01
N ASN A 325 18.73 -19.30 -13.21
CA ASN A 325 17.56 -18.48 -13.52
C ASN A 325 17.87 -17.07 -14.04
N LEU A 326 19.13 -16.62 -13.99
CA LEU A 326 19.49 -15.24 -14.36
C LEU A 326 19.32 -14.93 -15.84
N ASP A 327 19.48 -15.93 -16.72
CA ASP A 327 19.35 -15.74 -18.16
C ASP A 327 17.97 -15.24 -18.59
N LYS A 328 16.89 -15.58 -17.87
CA LYS A 328 15.56 -15.08 -18.21
C LYS A 328 15.44 -13.57 -18.04
N TYR A 329 16.02 -13.02 -16.97
CA TYR A 329 16.03 -11.59 -16.70
C TYR A 329 16.92 -10.85 -17.72
N TYR A 330 18.14 -11.40 -17.98
CA TYR A 330 19.04 -10.83 -18.96
C TYR A 330 18.41 -10.77 -20.36
N ASN A 331 17.84 -11.88 -20.82
CA ASN A 331 17.23 -11.96 -22.15
C ASN A 331 16.02 -11.02 -22.29
N ALA A 332 15.22 -10.84 -21.23
CA ALA A 332 14.13 -9.90 -21.24
C ALA A 332 14.61 -8.46 -21.40
N CYS A 333 15.57 -8.02 -20.61
CA CYS A 333 16.17 -6.68 -20.71
C CYS A 333 16.85 -6.45 -22.06
N HIS A 334 17.75 -7.37 -22.42
CA HIS A 334 18.55 -7.27 -23.64
C HIS A 334 17.69 -7.19 -24.91
N SER A 335 16.61 -7.95 -24.98
CA SER A 335 15.72 -7.98 -26.14
C SER A 335 15.02 -6.65 -26.43
N VAL A 336 14.84 -5.80 -25.44
CA VAL A 336 14.17 -4.50 -25.56
C VAL A 336 15.12 -3.29 -25.42
N GLY A 337 16.37 -3.51 -25.02
CA GLY A 337 17.35 -2.45 -24.77
C GLY A 337 17.21 -1.79 -23.39
N ALA A 338 16.75 -2.55 -22.40
CA ALA A 338 16.78 -2.20 -20.98
C ALA A 338 18.08 -2.67 -20.35
N THR A 339 18.45 -2.14 -19.19
CA THR A 339 19.64 -2.53 -18.43
C THR A 339 19.28 -3.46 -17.27
N LEU A 340 19.93 -4.62 -17.20
CA LEU A 340 19.82 -5.51 -16.04
C LEU A 340 20.85 -5.15 -14.97
N VAL A 341 20.39 -5.01 -13.72
CA VAL A 341 21.26 -4.82 -12.55
C VAL A 341 21.10 -6.00 -11.62
N ILE A 342 22.10 -6.88 -11.60
CA ILE A 342 22.16 -7.98 -10.63
C ILE A 342 22.74 -7.45 -9.33
N VAL A 343 22.04 -7.66 -8.23
CA VAL A 343 22.42 -7.17 -6.91
C VAL A 343 22.58 -8.35 -5.95
N SER A 344 23.65 -8.35 -5.18
CA SER A 344 23.83 -9.37 -4.15
C SER A 344 22.89 -9.12 -2.96
N PRO A 345 22.34 -10.20 -2.34
CA PRO A 345 21.43 -10.06 -1.22
C PRO A 345 22.10 -9.42 0.00
N ILE A 346 21.37 -8.59 0.73
CA ILE A 346 21.83 -8.05 2.02
C ILE A 346 22.13 -9.20 2.98
N GLU A 347 23.04 -8.99 3.93
CA GLU A 347 23.35 -9.99 4.94
C GLU A 347 22.35 -9.97 6.09
N ARG A 348 22.29 -11.02 6.89
CA ARG A 348 21.46 -11.12 8.10
C ARG A 348 22.18 -10.57 9.31
N ILE A 349 21.45 -9.99 10.26
CA ILE A 349 22.07 -9.39 11.47
C ILE A 349 22.36 -10.40 12.60
N ASN A 350 22.05 -11.67 12.42
CA ASN A 350 22.41 -12.73 13.39
C ASN A 350 23.77 -13.37 13.14
N THR A 351 24.57 -12.79 12.26
CA THR A 351 25.86 -13.34 11.83
C THR A 351 27.06 -12.76 12.60
N PHE A 352 26.80 -11.92 13.63
CA PHE A 352 27.85 -11.27 14.40
C PHE A 352 28.64 -12.28 15.24
N THR A 353 29.93 -12.44 14.96
CA THR A 353 30.85 -13.30 15.70
C THR A 353 32.29 -12.74 15.59
N ASP A 354 33.11 -12.99 16.60
CA ASP A 354 34.50 -12.52 16.66
C ASP A 354 34.67 -11.00 16.40
N GLY A 355 33.70 -10.21 16.81
CA GLY A 355 33.73 -8.74 16.71
C GLY A 355 33.28 -8.16 15.36
N ALA A 356 32.79 -8.97 14.43
CA ALA A 356 32.26 -8.51 13.14
C ALA A 356 31.09 -9.38 12.64
N TYR A 357 30.29 -8.82 11.74
CA TYR A 357 29.29 -9.57 10.98
C TYR A 357 29.95 -10.40 9.89
N GLN A 358 29.46 -11.61 9.67
CA GLN A 358 30.05 -12.59 8.78
C GLN A 358 29.31 -12.66 7.44
N HIS A 359 30.04 -12.94 6.37
CA HIS A 359 29.47 -13.22 5.05
C HIS A 359 28.85 -14.62 5.01
N THR A 360 27.55 -14.74 5.09
CA THR A 360 26.85 -16.04 4.98
C THR A 360 26.15 -16.22 3.63
N LEU A 361 26.00 -15.14 2.87
CA LEU A 361 25.41 -15.11 1.53
C LEU A 361 26.42 -14.77 0.43
N ASP A 362 27.71 -14.78 0.73
CA ASP A 362 28.80 -14.50 -0.20
C ASP A 362 28.83 -15.42 -1.44
N GLY A 363 28.31 -16.64 -1.31
CA GLY A 363 28.14 -17.56 -2.42
C GLY A 363 27.23 -17.00 -3.52
N PHE A 364 26.14 -16.31 -3.16
CA PHE A 364 25.25 -15.64 -4.11
C PHE A 364 25.90 -14.39 -4.71
N ALA A 365 26.60 -13.61 -3.89
CA ALA A 365 27.35 -12.45 -4.33
C ALA A 365 28.41 -12.84 -5.39
N THR A 366 29.22 -13.85 -5.07
CA THR A 366 30.25 -14.38 -5.98
C THR A 366 29.65 -14.93 -7.28
N ALA A 367 28.56 -15.67 -7.19
CA ALA A 367 27.89 -16.26 -8.35
C ALA A 367 27.26 -15.20 -9.28
N GLY A 368 26.61 -14.18 -8.70
CA GLY A 368 26.06 -13.04 -9.44
C GLY A 368 27.15 -12.21 -10.13
N ALA A 369 28.21 -11.89 -9.41
CA ALA A 369 29.36 -11.16 -9.97
C ALA A 369 30.00 -11.91 -11.15
N LYS A 370 30.21 -13.23 -10.98
CA LYS A 370 30.74 -14.07 -12.04
C LYS A 370 29.83 -14.12 -13.26
N TYR A 371 28.51 -14.28 -13.06
CA TYR A 371 27.53 -14.29 -14.14
C TYR A 371 27.61 -13.00 -14.98
N VAL A 372 27.64 -11.85 -14.33
CA VAL A 372 27.75 -10.55 -15.03
C VAL A 372 29.08 -10.43 -15.77
N ALA A 373 30.21 -10.81 -15.13
CA ALA A 373 31.51 -10.78 -15.76
C ALA A 373 31.60 -11.67 -17.00
N ASP A 374 30.99 -12.85 -16.97
CA ASP A 374 30.91 -13.76 -18.12
C ASP A 374 30.10 -13.13 -19.25
N LYS A 375 28.95 -12.46 -18.97
CA LYS A 375 28.14 -11.74 -19.97
C LYS A 375 28.89 -10.57 -20.60
N VAL A 376 29.57 -9.76 -19.78
CA VAL A 376 30.43 -8.64 -20.27
C VAL A 376 31.55 -9.16 -21.14
N THR A 377 32.21 -10.23 -20.75
CA THR A 377 33.24 -10.90 -21.55
C THR A 377 32.71 -11.42 -22.89
N ALA A 378 31.45 -11.84 -22.93
CA ALA A 378 30.75 -12.24 -24.15
C ALA A 378 30.24 -11.06 -24.99
N GLY A 379 30.46 -9.82 -24.56
CA GLY A 379 30.16 -8.60 -25.31
C GLY A 379 28.87 -7.87 -24.87
N ALA A 380 28.25 -8.27 -23.76
CA ALA A 380 27.09 -7.54 -23.21
C ALA A 380 27.51 -6.15 -22.69
N THR A 381 26.65 -5.15 -22.96
CA THR A 381 26.86 -3.74 -22.52
C THR A 381 25.70 -3.18 -21.72
N ASP A 382 24.68 -3.98 -21.49
CA ASP A 382 23.40 -3.65 -20.88
C ASP A 382 23.15 -4.45 -19.58
N ILE A 383 24.23 -4.74 -18.87
CA ILE A 383 24.21 -5.49 -17.61
C ILE A 383 25.25 -4.96 -16.64
N ALA A 384 24.93 -4.94 -15.35
CA ALA A 384 25.87 -4.60 -14.29
C ALA A 384 25.64 -5.45 -13.04
N TYR A 385 26.67 -5.55 -12.20
CA TYR A 385 26.61 -6.15 -10.87
C TYR A 385 26.88 -5.09 -9.80
N VAL A 386 26.08 -5.12 -8.73
CA VAL A 386 26.26 -4.26 -7.56
C VAL A 386 26.38 -5.12 -6.30
N ASP A 387 27.49 -4.97 -5.58
CA ASP A 387 27.80 -5.73 -4.37
C ASP A 387 27.16 -5.11 -3.13
N LEU A 388 25.85 -5.29 -2.96
CA LEU A 388 25.14 -4.82 -1.78
C LEU A 388 25.45 -5.69 -0.54
N ASN A 389 25.84 -6.96 -0.72
CA ASN A 389 26.17 -7.85 0.39
C ASN A 389 27.32 -7.28 1.25
N SER A 390 28.45 -6.98 0.63
CA SER A 390 29.58 -6.38 1.34
C SER A 390 29.25 -5.03 1.96
N TYR A 391 28.51 -4.17 1.24
CA TYR A 391 28.10 -2.85 1.73
C TYR A 391 27.09 -2.93 2.88
N SER A 392 26.22 -3.94 2.92
CA SER A 392 25.33 -4.16 4.05
C SER A 392 26.13 -4.52 5.33
N LEU A 393 27.16 -5.33 5.21
CA LEU A 393 28.06 -5.67 6.32
C LEU A 393 28.86 -4.47 6.81
N ASP A 394 29.36 -3.64 5.89
CA ASP A 394 30.05 -2.40 6.24
C ASP A 394 29.14 -1.47 7.04
N PHE A 395 27.89 -1.35 6.63
CA PHE A 395 26.87 -0.59 7.36
C PHE A 395 26.63 -1.17 8.77
N TYR A 396 26.44 -2.49 8.90
CA TYR A 396 26.20 -3.13 10.19
C TYR A 396 27.40 -2.96 11.14
N ASN A 397 28.59 -3.15 10.63
CA ASN A 397 29.84 -2.97 11.40
C ASN A 397 30.06 -1.51 11.79
N LYS A 398 29.71 -0.57 10.91
CA LYS A 398 29.76 0.87 11.21
C LYS A 398 28.80 1.23 12.35
N ILE A 399 27.54 0.81 12.29
CA ILE A 399 26.56 1.06 13.36
C ILE A 399 27.04 0.48 14.69
N THR A 400 27.58 -0.74 14.68
CA THR A 400 28.18 -1.36 15.87
C THR A 400 29.34 -0.54 16.43
N THR A 401 30.23 -0.09 15.58
CA THR A 401 31.42 0.71 15.97
C THR A 401 31.01 2.06 16.53
N ASP A 402 30.10 2.77 15.86
CA ASP A 402 29.61 4.09 16.26
C ASP A 402 28.88 4.04 17.62
N ASN A 403 28.36 2.88 17.99
CA ASN A 403 27.71 2.60 19.28
C ASN A 403 28.64 1.88 20.28
N GLY A 404 29.94 2.12 20.21
CA GLY A 404 30.91 1.64 21.21
C GLY A 404 31.15 0.13 21.19
N GLY A 405 30.86 -0.55 20.08
CA GLY A 405 30.98 -2.00 19.92
C GLY A 405 29.71 -2.79 20.26
N ASP A 406 28.60 -2.10 20.49
CA ASP A 406 27.30 -2.75 20.72
C ASP A 406 26.69 -3.25 19.40
N SER A 407 26.80 -4.56 19.14
CA SER A 407 26.14 -5.20 17.98
C SER A 407 24.62 -5.21 18.09
N GLY A 408 24.04 -4.89 19.24
CA GLY A 408 22.61 -4.73 19.42
C GLY A 408 22.03 -3.47 18.76
N ALA A 409 22.86 -2.47 18.50
CA ALA A 409 22.42 -1.20 17.90
C ALA A 409 21.83 -1.36 16.48
N ILE A 410 22.29 -2.33 15.70
CA ILE A 410 21.74 -2.59 14.35
C ILE A 410 20.27 -3.06 14.38
N LYS A 411 19.80 -3.59 15.49
CA LYS A 411 18.42 -4.06 15.64
C LYS A 411 17.38 -2.94 15.45
N PHE A 412 17.77 -1.69 15.65
CA PHE A 412 16.89 -0.53 15.41
C PHE A 412 16.61 -0.27 13.93
N TYR A 413 17.34 -0.92 13.03
CA TYR A 413 17.16 -0.86 11.58
C TYR A 413 16.40 -2.06 11.00
N PHE A 414 15.92 -2.96 11.88
CA PHE A 414 15.21 -4.17 11.50
C PHE A 414 13.84 -4.24 12.15
N GLN A 415 12.92 -4.93 11.49
CA GLN A 415 11.54 -5.07 11.95
C GLN A 415 11.50 -5.61 13.38
N THR A 416 10.66 -5.01 14.21
CA THR A 416 10.37 -5.57 15.54
C THR A 416 9.30 -6.64 15.40
N ALA A 417 9.64 -7.89 15.68
CA ALA A 417 8.70 -8.99 15.67
C ALA A 417 7.60 -8.81 16.74
N LYS A 418 6.41 -9.33 16.44
CA LYS A 418 5.30 -9.39 17.41
C LYS A 418 5.76 -10.14 18.67
N GLY A 419 5.71 -9.45 19.81
CA GLY A 419 6.21 -9.99 21.10
C GLY A 419 7.57 -9.41 21.54
N GLY A 420 8.11 -8.42 20.84
CA GLY A 420 9.29 -7.64 21.23
C GLY A 420 10.63 -8.23 20.80
N GLY A 421 10.65 -9.28 19.97
CA GLY A 421 11.87 -9.76 19.34
C GLY A 421 12.19 -8.96 18.08
N THR A 422 13.47 -8.90 17.71
CA THR A 422 13.88 -8.28 16.43
C THR A 422 13.90 -9.35 15.35
N ASP A 423 13.33 -9.05 14.20
CA ASP A 423 13.56 -9.82 12.98
C ASP A 423 15.03 -9.67 12.59
N GLN A 424 15.65 -10.77 12.19
CA GLN A 424 17.09 -10.80 11.91
C GLN A 424 17.40 -10.72 10.41
N THR A 425 16.35 -10.62 9.59
CA THR A 425 16.44 -10.67 8.13
C THR A 425 15.81 -9.44 7.48
N HIS A 426 14.65 -8.98 7.99
CA HIS A 426 13.82 -7.99 7.32
C HIS A 426 14.05 -6.59 7.89
N PRO A 427 14.47 -5.62 7.08
CA PRO A 427 14.63 -4.24 7.53
C PRO A 427 13.29 -3.60 7.92
N ASN A 428 13.35 -2.55 8.71
CA ASN A 428 12.29 -1.57 8.86
C ASN A 428 12.51 -0.38 7.90
N ASP A 429 11.66 0.66 7.96
CA ASP A 429 11.78 1.80 7.05
C ASP A 429 13.15 2.49 7.14
N ALA A 430 13.68 2.68 8.37
CA ALA A 430 15.02 3.26 8.54
C ALA A 430 16.13 2.35 7.98
N GLY A 431 16.01 1.05 8.19
CA GLY A 431 16.94 0.05 7.63
C GLY A 431 16.88 0.02 6.11
N ALA A 432 15.69 0.00 5.53
CA ALA A 432 15.51 0.00 4.09
C ALA A 432 16.14 1.23 3.42
N GLU A 433 15.94 2.43 3.98
CA GLU A 433 16.57 3.65 3.46
C GLU A 433 18.09 3.63 3.57
N ASN A 434 18.64 3.19 4.71
CA ASN A 434 20.09 3.12 4.89
C ASN A 434 20.71 2.08 3.96
N LEU A 435 20.10 0.90 3.82
CA LEU A 435 20.58 -0.14 2.90
C LEU A 435 20.42 0.26 1.42
N ALA A 436 19.39 1.01 1.07
CA ALA A 436 19.25 1.61 -0.26
C ALA A 436 20.36 2.65 -0.52
N TYR A 437 20.78 3.39 0.50
CA TYR A 437 21.95 4.27 0.38
C TYR A 437 23.26 3.49 0.22
N GLU A 438 23.39 2.35 0.89
CA GLU A 438 24.53 1.43 0.65
C GLU A 438 24.54 0.90 -0.79
N PHE A 439 23.36 0.58 -1.38
CA PHE A 439 23.28 0.27 -2.81
C PHE A 439 23.78 1.43 -3.67
N VAL A 440 23.41 2.68 -3.38
CA VAL A 440 23.90 3.86 -4.11
C VAL A 440 25.43 3.94 -4.05
N LYS A 441 26.02 3.73 -2.87
CA LYS A 441 27.49 3.71 -2.69
C LYS A 441 28.14 2.58 -3.49
N ALA A 442 27.59 1.37 -3.39
CA ALA A 442 28.07 0.20 -4.10
C ALA A 442 28.01 0.39 -5.63
N ALA A 443 26.89 0.94 -6.14
CA ALA A 443 26.72 1.23 -7.56
C ALA A 443 27.72 2.30 -8.07
N LYS A 444 27.95 3.35 -7.27
CA LYS A 444 28.98 4.37 -7.56
C LYS A 444 30.40 3.82 -7.54
N ALA A 445 30.65 2.74 -6.80
CA ALA A 445 31.97 2.10 -6.65
C ALA A 445 32.28 1.06 -7.74
N VAL A 446 31.37 0.76 -8.65
CA VAL A 446 31.61 -0.15 -9.76
C VAL A 446 32.75 0.37 -10.62
N THR A 447 33.80 -0.47 -10.82
CA THR A 447 35.05 -0.09 -11.51
C THR A 447 35.18 -0.60 -12.94
N ASP A 448 34.45 -1.64 -13.31
CA ASP A 448 34.39 -2.12 -14.69
C ASP A 448 33.74 -1.08 -15.60
N GLU A 449 34.46 -0.63 -16.61
CA GLU A 449 34.04 0.50 -17.44
C GLU A 449 32.74 0.22 -18.26
N ILE A 450 32.49 -1.04 -18.61
CA ILE A 450 31.24 -1.43 -19.31
C ILE A 450 30.05 -1.36 -18.37
N GLN A 451 30.19 -1.98 -17.20
CA GLN A 451 29.13 -1.97 -16.18
C GLN A 451 28.85 -0.55 -15.65
N LYS A 452 29.92 0.23 -15.46
CA LYS A 452 29.82 1.64 -15.06
C LYS A 452 29.07 2.47 -16.12
N ALA A 453 29.35 2.23 -17.40
CA ALA A 453 28.64 2.89 -18.50
C ALA A 453 27.16 2.46 -18.54
N ALA A 454 26.85 1.19 -18.29
CA ALA A 454 25.49 0.68 -18.21
C ALA A 454 24.69 1.33 -17.06
N LEU A 455 25.31 1.58 -15.91
CA LEU A 455 24.69 2.20 -14.73
C LEU A 455 24.64 3.74 -14.80
N ALA A 456 25.44 4.37 -15.65
CA ALA A 456 25.64 5.82 -15.66
C ALA A 456 24.35 6.65 -15.76
N PRO A 457 23.30 6.27 -16.53
CA PRO A 457 22.07 7.06 -16.60
C PRO A 457 21.37 7.25 -15.25
N VAL A 458 21.50 6.28 -14.34
CA VAL A 458 20.89 6.33 -13.00
C VAL A 458 21.92 6.84 -11.98
N VAL A 459 23.12 6.23 -11.95
CA VAL A 459 24.17 6.50 -10.94
C VAL A 459 24.63 7.96 -10.93
N ASN A 460 24.77 8.58 -12.11
CA ASN A 460 25.22 9.97 -12.20
C ASN A 460 24.16 10.98 -11.71
N ASN A 461 22.94 10.54 -11.54
CA ASN A 461 21.80 11.38 -11.17
C ASN A 461 21.12 10.93 -9.86
N PHE A 462 21.73 10.00 -9.12
CA PHE A 462 21.26 9.69 -7.77
C PHE A 462 21.27 10.93 -6.90
N THR A 463 20.26 11.08 -6.05
CA THR A 463 20.28 12.11 -5.03
C THR A 463 21.39 11.80 -4.02
N ASP A 464 22.13 12.84 -3.59
CA ASP A 464 23.23 12.69 -2.60
C ASP A 464 22.74 12.86 -1.16
N GLU A 465 21.44 12.76 -0.93
CA GLU A 465 20.86 12.89 0.41
C GLU A 465 21.27 11.71 1.29
N THR A 466 22.00 12.01 2.37
CA THR A 466 22.38 10.99 3.35
C THR A 466 21.17 10.61 4.20
N PRO A 467 20.89 9.31 4.43
CA PRO A 467 19.78 8.91 5.27
C PRO A 467 20.03 9.31 6.73
N ASN A 468 18.95 9.61 7.44
CA ASN A 468 19.02 9.83 8.87
C ASN A 468 19.37 8.52 9.59
N LEU A 469 20.36 8.56 10.47
CA LEU A 469 20.64 7.46 11.38
C LEU A 469 19.60 7.46 12.51
N VAL A 470 19.28 6.27 12.99
CA VAL A 470 18.44 6.12 14.19
C VAL A 470 19.19 6.73 15.39
N SER A 471 18.48 7.56 16.16
CA SER A 471 19.08 8.24 17.31
C SER A 471 19.61 7.22 18.33
N THR A 472 20.84 7.43 18.79
CA THR A 472 21.45 6.63 19.86
C THR A 472 20.77 6.81 21.24
N GLU A 473 19.91 7.82 21.37
CA GLU A 473 19.09 8.04 22.56
C GLU A 473 17.91 7.07 22.63
N ILE A 474 17.57 6.39 21.52
CA ILE A 474 16.57 5.33 21.51
C ILE A 474 17.16 4.09 22.17
N THR A 475 16.92 3.92 23.45
CA THR A 475 17.44 2.79 24.23
C THR A 475 16.56 1.54 24.19
N SER A 476 15.33 1.68 23.72
CA SER A 476 14.41 0.56 23.46
C SER A 476 13.42 0.96 22.36
N LEU A 477 13.04 0.02 21.53
CA LEU A 477 11.95 0.22 20.55
C LEU A 477 10.57 0.39 21.24
N GLY A 478 10.53 0.52 22.55
CA GLY A 478 9.29 0.44 23.31
C GLY A 478 8.57 -0.90 23.04
N SER A 479 7.89 -1.47 23.98
CA SER A 479 6.87 -2.46 23.61
C SER A 479 5.96 -1.79 22.62
N ALA A 480 5.69 -2.45 21.48
CA ALA A 480 4.69 -1.99 20.52
C ALA A 480 3.53 -1.38 21.29
N PRO A 481 3.10 -0.17 20.99
CA PRO A 481 2.26 0.61 21.88
C PRO A 481 0.85 0.05 22.03
N ASN A 482 0.72 -1.12 22.58
CA ASN A 482 -0.55 -1.79 22.78
C ASN A 482 -1.43 -1.16 23.86
N SER A 483 -0.88 -0.28 24.71
CA SER A 483 -1.65 0.28 25.81
C SER A 483 -1.67 1.80 25.86
N ALA A 484 -0.84 2.48 25.07
CA ALA A 484 -0.71 3.93 25.08
C ALA A 484 -1.07 4.59 23.72
N TRP A 485 -1.38 3.81 22.69
CA TRP A 485 -2.00 4.36 21.52
C TRP A 485 -3.31 4.97 21.96
N PRO A 486 -3.60 6.23 21.60
CA PRO A 486 -4.95 6.70 21.75
C PRO A 486 -5.80 5.59 21.13
N GLN A 487 -6.53 4.88 21.98
CA GLN A 487 -7.57 3.98 21.53
C GLN A 487 -8.43 4.88 20.70
N TYR A 488 -8.20 4.89 19.39
CA TYR A 488 -9.10 5.56 18.50
C TYR A 488 -10.42 4.88 18.76
N VAL A 489 -11.26 5.56 19.52
CA VAL A 489 -12.59 5.06 19.79
C VAL A 489 -13.19 4.97 18.40
N VAL A 490 -13.27 3.76 17.88
CA VAL A 490 -14.11 3.44 16.74
C VAL A 490 -15.40 4.23 17.01
N PRO A 491 -15.83 5.09 16.12
CA PRO A 491 -17.11 5.77 16.29
C PRO A 491 -18.08 4.68 16.65
N THR A 492 -18.55 4.72 17.83
CA THR A 492 -19.20 3.73 18.64
C THR A 492 -20.31 2.96 17.91
N ASP A 493 -19.94 1.97 17.12
CA ASP A 493 -20.76 0.77 17.03
C ASP A 493 -20.55 -0.13 18.27
N ASN A 494 -19.93 0.41 19.31
CA ASN A 494 -19.60 -0.28 20.56
C ASN A 494 -20.81 -0.69 21.41
N GLU A 495 -22.03 -0.44 20.92
CA GLU A 495 -23.23 -1.04 21.51
C GLU A 495 -23.35 -2.53 21.17
N TYR A 496 -22.73 -2.97 20.07
CA TYR A 496 -22.90 -4.32 19.55
C TYR A 496 -21.56 -5.07 19.52
N PRO A 497 -21.45 -6.22 20.19
CA PRO A 497 -20.22 -7.01 20.20
C PRO A 497 -19.91 -7.67 18.85
N VAL A 498 -20.89 -7.78 17.97
CA VAL A 498 -20.76 -8.30 16.60
C VAL A 498 -21.44 -7.36 15.63
N VAL A 499 -20.78 -7.06 14.52
CA VAL A 499 -21.32 -6.26 13.41
C VAL A 499 -21.22 -7.05 12.13
N ILE A 500 -22.34 -7.18 11.41
CA ILE A 500 -22.34 -7.76 10.07
C ILE A 500 -21.78 -6.71 9.11
N LYS A 501 -20.77 -7.08 8.35
CA LYS A 501 -20.09 -6.18 7.40
C LYS A 501 -20.44 -6.46 5.94
N ASP A 502 -20.87 -7.67 5.61
CA ASP A 502 -21.21 -8.05 4.25
C ASP A 502 -22.08 -9.30 4.21
N ILE A 503 -22.96 -9.42 3.20
CA ILE A 503 -23.72 -10.63 2.88
C ILE A 503 -23.78 -10.76 1.37
N LYS A 504 -23.48 -11.95 0.84
CA LYS A 504 -23.56 -12.25 -0.60
C LYS A 504 -24.54 -13.39 -0.87
N PHE A 505 -25.13 -13.29 -2.05
CA PHE A 505 -26.00 -14.32 -2.62
C PHE A 505 -25.42 -14.80 -3.94
N ASN A 506 -25.57 -16.10 -4.21
CA ASN A 506 -25.21 -16.65 -5.50
C ASN A 506 -26.25 -16.33 -6.59
N GLU A 507 -25.99 -16.71 -7.84
CA GLU A 507 -26.91 -16.49 -8.97
C GLU A 507 -28.30 -17.13 -8.79
N ALA A 508 -28.42 -18.13 -7.92
CA ALA A 508 -29.68 -18.77 -7.59
C ALA A 508 -30.47 -18.07 -6.47
N GLY A 509 -29.95 -16.94 -5.95
CA GLY A 509 -30.56 -16.20 -4.85
C GLY A 509 -30.37 -16.85 -3.47
N GLU A 510 -29.41 -17.80 -3.33
CA GLU A 510 -29.10 -18.44 -2.06
C GLU A 510 -27.98 -17.68 -1.36
N ALA A 511 -28.13 -17.35 -0.08
CA ALA A 511 -27.05 -16.75 0.69
C ALA A 511 -25.89 -17.76 0.80
N ASN A 512 -24.69 -17.32 0.45
CA ASN A 512 -23.50 -18.18 0.41
C ASN A 512 -22.31 -17.59 1.15
N TYR A 513 -22.38 -16.36 1.62
CA TYR A 513 -21.30 -15.69 2.32
C TYR A 513 -21.84 -14.60 3.22
N ALA A 514 -21.24 -14.46 4.40
CA ALA A 514 -21.33 -13.26 5.21
C ALA A 514 -20.00 -12.99 5.90
N LYS A 515 -19.71 -11.71 6.09
CA LYS A 515 -18.56 -11.23 6.85
C LYS A 515 -19.03 -10.56 8.11
N VAL A 516 -18.52 -10.98 9.26
CA VAL A 516 -18.86 -10.38 10.56
C VAL A 516 -17.59 -9.89 11.26
N LEU A 517 -17.69 -8.75 11.92
CA LEU A 517 -16.66 -8.22 12.80
C LEU A 517 -17.05 -8.52 14.25
N VAL A 518 -16.26 -9.32 14.93
CA VAL A 518 -16.37 -9.53 16.38
C VAL A 518 -15.50 -8.49 17.07
N GLN A 519 -16.12 -7.58 17.81
CA GLN A 519 -15.45 -6.39 18.36
C GLN A 519 -15.07 -6.51 19.84
N ASP A 520 -15.71 -7.37 20.60
CA ASP A 520 -15.49 -7.45 22.04
C ASP A 520 -15.55 -8.88 22.56
N ALA A 521 -14.71 -9.17 23.57
CA ALA A 521 -14.77 -10.36 24.41
C ALA A 521 -16.04 -10.46 25.29
N LYS A 522 -17.00 -9.58 25.12
CA LYS A 522 -18.30 -9.62 25.81
C LYS A 522 -19.25 -10.69 25.29
N ILE A 523 -18.96 -11.28 24.14
CA ILE A 523 -19.64 -12.52 23.78
C ILE A 523 -19.18 -13.56 24.78
N ASP A 524 -20.09 -14.00 25.62
CA ASP A 524 -19.82 -15.03 26.61
C ASP A 524 -19.27 -16.28 25.91
N PHE A 525 -18.09 -16.73 26.31
CA PHE A 525 -17.50 -17.98 25.82
C PHE A 525 -18.47 -19.13 26.10
N GLY A 526 -19.08 -19.68 25.07
CA GLY A 526 -20.15 -20.65 25.16
C GLY A 526 -21.48 -20.15 24.63
N ALA A 527 -21.59 -18.85 24.30
CA ALA A 527 -22.70 -18.35 23.51
C ALA A 527 -22.27 -18.21 22.04
N TYR A 528 -22.96 -18.88 21.18
CA TYR A 528 -22.75 -18.81 19.74
C TYR A 528 -23.73 -17.83 19.13
N GLY A 529 -23.26 -17.06 18.15
CA GLY A 529 -24.13 -16.24 17.33
C GLY A 529 -24.57 -16.96 16.05
N ILE A 530 -25.77 -16.70 15.61
CA ILE A 530 -26.28 -17.13 14.29
C ILE A 530 -26.69 -15.88 13.52
N ILE A 531 -26.29 -15.75 12.26
CA ILE A 531 -26.81 -14.74 11.36
C ILE A 531 -28.21 -15.15 10.94
N VAL A 532 -29.16 -14.24 11.07
CA VAL A 532 -30.52 -14.41 10.61
C VAL A 532 -30.80 -13.36 9.55
N ILE A 533 -31.02 -13.79 8.31
CA ILE A 533 -31.38 -12.93 7.18
C ILE A 533 -32.88 -13.02 6.98
N THR A 534 -33.58 -11.91 7.13
CA THR A 534 -35.04 -11.82 6.89
C THR A 534 -35.24 -11.29 5.47
N VAL A 535 -35.84 -12.11 4.61
CA VAL A 535 -36.16 -11.75 3.21
C VAL A 535 -37.61 -11.24 3.14
N LYS A 536 -37.79 -10.11 2.47
CA LYS A 536 -39.11 -9.49 2.22
C LYS A 536 -39.35 -9.37 0.72
N ASP A 537 -40.59 -9.58 0.30
CA ASP A 537 -41.00 -9.40 -1.09
C ASP A 537 -41.04 -7.91 -1.51
N GLU A 538 -41.37 -7.64 -2.76
CA GLU A 538 -41.49 -6.30 -3.34
C GLU A 538 -42.54 -5.41 -2.65
N ASN A 539 -43.44 -6.00 -1.86
CA ASN A 539 -44.48 -5.28 -1.08
C ASN A 539 -44.03 -5.06 0.38
N GLY A 540 -42.87 -5.58 0.77
CA GLY A 540 -42.32 -5.49 2.14
C GLY A 540 -42.84 -6.59 3.09
N GLU A 541 -43.58 -7.61 2.57
CA GLU A 541 -44.04 -8.74 3.36
C GLU A 541 -42.95 -9.79 3.53
N GLU A 542 -42.82 -10.38 4.73
CA GLU A 542 -41.78 -11.37 5.04
C GLU A 542 -42.02 -12.67 4.24
N LYS A 543 -41.10 -13.03 3.36
CA LYS A 543 -41.08 -14.32 2.64
C LYS A 543 -40.57 -15.44 3.52
N GLY A 544 -39.67 -15.14 4.45
CA GLY A 544 -39.07 -16.09 5.36
C GLY A 544 -37.66 -15.66 5.81
N LYS A 545 -36.95 -16.60 6.46
CA LYS A 545 -35.65 -16.34 7.06
C LYS A 545 -34.63 -17.38 6.60
N ILE A 546 -33.40 -16.88 6.34
CA ILE A 546 -32.23 -17.70 6.04
C ILE A 546 -31.36 -17.69 7.30
N TYR A 547 -30.83 -18.82 7.68
CA TYR A 547 -30.01 -18.96 8.88
C TYR A 547 -28.60 -19.41 8.51
N ALA A 548 -27.59 -18.83 9.15
CA ALA A 548 -26.23 -19.36 9.10
C ALA A 548 -26.18 -20.73 9.79
N ILE A 549 -25.50 -21.67 9.17
CA ILE A 549 -25.19 -23.00 9.75
C ILE A 549 -23.85 -22.92 10.48
N ASP A 550 -22.93 -22.07 10.00
CA ASP A 550 -21.69 -21.74 10.69
C ASP A 550 -21.96 -20.80 11.86
N GLN A 551 -21.13 -20.92 12.89
CA GLN A 551 -21.27 -20.16 14.12
C GLN A 551 -20.47 -18.85 14.05
N VAL A 552 -21.02 -17.78 14.61
CA VAL A 552 -20.24 -16.60 15.00
C VAL A 552 -19.75 -16.79 16.43
N ASP A 553 -18.46 -16.87 16.63
CA ASP A 553 -17.86 -17.00 17.96
C ASP A 553 -16.62 -16.09 18.12
N ASN A 554 -16.07 -16.02 19.30
CA ASN A 554 -14.82 -15.32 19.58
C ASN A 554 -13.65 -16.25 19.90
N SER A 555 -13.75 -17.53 19.56
CA SER A 555 -12.71 -18.53 19.82
C SER A 555 -11.36 -18.15 19.20
N THR A 556 -11.39 -17.34 18.15
CA THR A 556 -10.22 -16.76 17.48
C THR A 556 -9.83 -15.37 17.99
N GLY A 557 -10.50 -14.85 19.03
CA GLY A 557 -10.35 -13.49 19.54
C GLY A 557 -11.11 -12.45 18.70
N ASN A 558 -10.94 -11.15 19.05
CA ASN A 558 -11.55 -10.07 18.27
C ASN A 558 -11.03 -10.09 16.84
N GLY A 559 -11.92 -9.94 15.88
CA GLY A 559 -11.54 -9.93 14.47
C GLY A 559 -12.69 -10.27 13.55
N THR A 560 -12.37 -10.44 12.27
CA THR A 560 -13.34 -10.77 11.23
C THR A 560 -13.49 -12.27 11.13
N GLN A 561 -14.74 -12.72 11.00
CA GLN A 561 -15.08 -14.10 10.67
C GLN A 561 -15.85 -14.13 9.35
N GLU A 562 -15.65 -15.20 8.60
CA GLU A 562 -16.41 -15.51 7.39
C GLU A 562 -17.35 -16.65 7.66
N ILE A 563 -18.58 -16.49 7.25
CA ILE A 563 -19.66 -17.47 7.38
C ILE A 563 -20.05 -17.87 5.98
N THR A 564 -19.95 -19.16 5.66
CA THR A 564 -20.12 -19.64 4.28
C THR A 564 -21.27 -20.62 4.08
N HIS A 565 -21.83 -21.15 5.17
CA HIS A 565 -22.92 -22.10 5.08
C HIS A 565 -24.22 -21.53 5.62
N PHE A 566 -25.24 -21.52 4.75
CA PHE A 566 -26.58 -21.01 5.05
C PHE A 566 -27.66 -22.03 4.67
N THR A 567 -28.85 -21.90 5.28
CA THR A 567 -30.03 -22.63 4.81
C THR A 567 -30.43 -22.13 3.42
N THR A 568 -31.00 -23.01 2.62
CA THR A 568 -31.41 -22.73 1.22
C THR A 568 -32.91 -22.72 1.02
N ASP A 569 -33.70 -22.77 2.12
CA ASP A 569 -35.15 -22.88 2.06
C ASP A 569 -35.82 -21.61 1.56
N VAL A 570 -35.18 -20.46 1.74
CA VAL A 570 -35.62 -19.14 1.26
C VAL A 570 -34.55 -18.58 0.34
N LYS A 571 -34.99 -17.98 -0.77
CA LYS A 571 -34.11 -17.39 -1.78
C LYS A 571 -34.48 -15.94 -2.01
N LEU A 572 -33.48 -15.13 -2.30
CA LEU A 572 -33.63 -13.75 -2.74
C LEU A 572 -33.98 -13.76 -4.23
N GLU A 573 -35.07 -13.14 -4.63
CA GLU A 573 -35.51 -13.01 -6.02
C GLU A 573 -35.49 -11.54 -6.46
N GLU A 574 -35.57 -11.31 -7.76
CA GLU A 574 -35.57 -9.96 -8.31
C GLU A 574 -36.72 -9.13 -7.72
N GLY A 575 -36.41 -7.99 -7.12
CA GLY A 575 -37.37 -7.11 -6.45
C GLY A 575 -37.49 -7.34 -4.93
N ASP A 576 -36.93 -8.43 -4.40
CA ASP A 576 -36.91 -8.67 -2.97
C ASP A 576 -35.89 -7.74 -2.26
N THR A 577 -36.13 -7.52 -0.98
CA THR A 577 -35.21 -6.86 -0.05
C THR A 577 -34.88 -7.78 1.10
N TYR A 578 -33.81 -7.52 1.81
CA TYR A 578 -33.46 -8.27 3.02
C TYR A 578 -32.82 -7.39 4.09
N THR A 579 -32.92 -7.85 5.31
CA THR A 579 -32.16 -7.33 6.46
C THR A 579 -31.54 -8.51 7.19
N ALA A 580 -30.48 -8.26 7.96
CA ALA A 580 -29.82 -9.32 8.71
C ALA A 580 -29.42 -8.89 10.12
N THR A 581 -29.46 -9.83 11.04
CA THR A 581 -29.09 -9.62 12.44
C THR A 581 -28.33 -10.82 12.96
N VAL A 582 -27.51 -10.64 14.00
CA VAL A 582 -26.89 -11.74 14.73
C VAL A 582 -27.68 -12.00 16.02
N TRP A 583 -28.08 -13.24 16.18
CA TRP A 583 -28.86 -13.72 17.32
C TRP A 583 -28.06 -14.70 18.15
N LYS A 584 -28.31 -14.75 19.43
CA LYS A 584 -27.77 -15.80 20.28
C LYS A 584 -28.30 -17.16 19.81
N ALA A 585 -27.38 -18.09 19.61
CA ALA A 585 -27.72 -19.48 19.32
C ALA A 585 -27.99 -20.24 20.61
N LYS A 586 -28.89 -21.19 20.54
CA LYS A 586 -29.12 -22.18 21.57
C LYS A 586 -28.45 -23.50 21.16
N ASP A 587 -27.52 -23.97 21.98
CA ASP A 587 -26.93 -25.29 21.83
C ASP A 587 -27.95 -26.36 22.25
N ASN A 588 -28.35 -27.17 21.28
CA ASN A 588 -29.29 -28.29 21.52
C ASN A 588 -28.57 -29.63 21.78
N GLY A 589 -27.26 -29.62 22.03
CA GLY A 589 -26.51 -30.77 22.51
C GLY A 589 -26.26 -31.90 21.51
N GLY A 590 -26.10 -31.59 20.24
CA GLY A 590 -25.77 -32.59 19.22
C GLY A 590 -25.37 -32.02 17.87
N ASP A 591 -24.70 -32.79 17.07
CA ASP A 591 -23.94 -32.49 15.85
C ASP A 591 -24.61 -31.63 14.75
N THR A 592 -25.83 -31.14 14.91
CA THR A 592 -26.53 -30.42 13.82
C THR A 592 -27.54 -29.37 14.29
N GLY A 593 -27.50 -28.94 15.53
CA GLY A 593 -28.68 -28.34 16.10
C GLY A 593 -28.55 -26.96 16.69
N LEU A 594 -27.77 -26.06 16.11
CA LEU A 594 -27.87 -24.64 16.49
C LEU A 594 -29.23 -24.11 16.07
N THR A 595 -29.99 -23.60 17.02
CA THR A 595 -31.25 -22.90 16.77
C THR A 595 -31.17 -21.50 17.36
N VAL A 596 -31.97 -20.58 16.80
CA VAL A 596 -32.11 -19.24 17.37
C VAL A 596 -32.69 -19.36 18.78
N ASP A 597 -32.05 -18.68 19.73
CA ASP A 597 -32.53 -18.64 21.11
C ASP A 597 -33.88 -17.86 21.15
N PRO A 598 -34.97 -18.49 21.62
CA PRO A 598 -36.27 -17.82 21.68
C PRO A 598 -36.32 -16.69 22.72
N GLU A 599 -35.32 -16.57 23.60
CA GLU A 599 -35.16 -15.45 24.53
C GLU A 599 -34.57 -14.19 23.88
N ASN A 600 -34.22 -14.26 22.59
CA ASN A 600 -33.85 -13.14 21.72
C ASN A 600 -32.77 -12.21 22.25
N VAL A 601 -31.55 -12.68 22.34
CA VAL A 601 -30.41 -11.78 22.53
C VAL A 601 -29.80 -11.44 21.17
N GLN A 602 -30.05 -10.22 20.71
CA GLN A 602 -29.45 -9.68 19.50
C GLN A 602 -28.06 -9.13 19.81
N TYR A 603 -27.06 -9.53 19.03
CA TYR A 603 -25.67 -9.14 19.21
C TYR A 603 -25.16 -8.12 18.19
N SER A 604 -25.96 -7.75 17.19
CA SER A 604 -25.56 -6.76 16.21
C SER A 604 -26.67 -5.76 15.92
N ALA A 605 -26.29 -4.61 15.36
CA ALA A 605 -27.23 -3.75 14.66
C ALA A 605 -27.84 -4.50 13.46
N GLU A 606 -29.02 -4.09 13.06
CA GLU A 606 -29.63 -4.59 11.82
C GLU A 606 -28.75 -4.19 10.63
N TYR A 607 -28.32 -5.16 9.85
CA TYR A 607 -27.61 -4.93 8.61
C TYR A 607 -28.63 -4.65 7.51
N ILE A 608 -28.53 -3.46 6.93
CA ILE A 608 -29.35 -3.03 5.79
C ILE A 608 -28.34 -2.74 4.67
N PRO A 609 -28.36 -3.50 3.56
CA PRO A 609 -27.44 -3.27 2.46
C PRO A 609 -27.70 -1.91 1.83
N THR A 610 -26.63 -1.17 1.55
CA THR A 610 -26.68 0.10 0.84
C THR A 610 -26.12 -0.04 -0.56
N ASP A 611 -26.52 0.83 -1.48
CA ASP A 611 -25.97 0.84 -2.84
C ASP A 611 -24.45 1.15 -2.82
N GLU A 612 -23.97 1.89 -1.82
CA GLU A 612 -22.57 2.21 -1.63
C GLU A 612 -21.77 0.98 -1.15
N GLU A 613 -22.32 0.17 -0.26
CA GLU A 613 -21.70 -1.10 0.15
C GLU A 613 -21.64 -2.09 -1.00
N GLN A 614 -22.69 -2.17 -1.82
CA GLN A 614 -22.67 -2.95 -3.06
C GLN A 614 -21.59 -2.46 -4.05
N TYR A 615 -21.38 -1.15 -4.13
CA TYR A 615 -20.34 -0.59 -5.00
C TYR A 615 -18.94 -0.97 -4.53
N LEU A 616 -18.64 -0.84 -3.25
CA LEU A 616 -17.33 -1.24 -2.66
C LEU A 616 -17.04 -2.74 -2.86
N LEU A 617 -18.08 -3.56 -2.82
CA LEU A 617 -18.00 -5.00 -3.04
C LEU A 617 -17.84 -5.36 -4.52
N ASN A 618 -18.45 -4.60 -5.42
CA ASN A 618 -18.37 -4.86 -6.87
C ASN A 618 -17.05 -4.44 -7.50
N GLU A 619 -16.29 -3.52 -6.92
CA GLU A 619 -14.93 -3.20 -7.38
C GLU A 619 -13.92 -4.29 -6.99
N ASP A 620 -14.20 -5.10 -5.98
CA ASP A 620 -13.42 -6.28 -5.62
C ASP A 620 -14.04 -7.57 -6.20
N LYS A 621 -14.32 -7.54 -7.52
CA LYS A 621 -14.90 -8.70 -8.24
C LYS A 621 -14.07 -9.98 -8.17
N ASP A 622 -12.81 -9.86 -7.76
CA ASP A 622 -11.86 -10.96 -7.77
C ASP A 622 -11.67 -11.63 -6.39
N GLY A 623 -12.57 -11.36 -5.44
CA GLY A 623 -12.55 -12.03 -4.13
C GLY A 623 -11.38 -11.60 -3.23
N ASN A 624 -10.77 -10.45 -3.53
CA ASN A 624 -9.61 -9.94 -2.81
C ASN A 624 -9.92 -9.35 -1.43
N GLU A 625 -11.03 -9.70 -0.85
CA GLU A 625 -11.40 -9.33 0.51
C GLU A 625 -10.48 -9.91 1.59
N GLN A 626 -9.59 -10.82 1.22
CA GLN A 626 -8.65 -11.46 2.14
C GLN A 626 -7.39 -10.65 2.41
N PHE A 627 -7.45 -9.35 2.31
CA PHE A 627 -6.39 -8.51 2.86
C PHE A 627 -6.53 -8.34 4.37
N ASP A 628 -6.89 -9.40 5.03
CA ASP A 628 -6.62 -9.56 6.45
C ASP A 628 -5.12 -9.82 6.61
N PHE A 629 -4.37 -8.75 6.93
CA PHE A 629 -2.94 -8.81 7.24
C PHE A 629 -2.61 -9.71 8.44
N LYS A 630 -3.40 -10.73 8.71
CA LYS A 630 -3.16 -11.72 9.77
C LYS A 630 -2.11 -12.75 9.42
N SER A 631 -1.69 -12.86 8.19
CA SER A 631 -0.97 -14.05 7.76
C SER A 631 0.54 -13.90 7.60
N ASN A 632 1.13 -12.76 7.88
CA ASN A 632 2.55 -12.57 7.59
C ASN A 632 3.35 -12.00 8.76
N ILE A 633 3.11 -12.50 9.96
CA ILE A 633 4.09 -12.38 11.05
C ILE A 633 4.50 -13.78 11.46
#